data_0be340c511b06e2d0635e3dfc0103d90
#
_entry.id   0be340c511b06e2d0635e3dfc0103d90
#
_cell.length_a   1.000
_cell.length_b   1.000
_cell.length_c   1.000
_cell.angle_alpha   90.00
_cell.angle_beta   90.00
_cell.angle_gamma   90.00
#
_symmetry.space_group_name_H-M   'P 1'
#
loop_
_entity.id
_entity.type
_entity.pdbx_description
1 polymer ?
#
loop_
_entity_poly.entity_id
_entity_poly.type
_entity_poly.pdbx_seq_one_letter_code
_entity_poly.pdbx_strand_id
1 'polypeptide(L)'
;PAGPSPLKTTLSAKGSRDLDGGKLSYSWKLQPGDKKLGEGEELAVSLETAGNFSVELTVTDGQGGTATRALPVVVGNTLPEVRFVSPQSGDFFSPGKPITFKVAAQDAEDGSSEAKAAEFGARTLVTSAFLPADGKAVAVDPGLSLMRQSDCFNCHAVETQLVGPSFVAIADKYRKQPGADDLLNKKVRLGGSGVWGQIPMLAHPQHTEDEVAIMLRWMLALEKGKGGPTLTRGLEGQLTAPKDNKPGTLLLEAIYTDAGAGVAGALSGKATVRLRHRKLEAESAEITNAKNTGKAVGSTQHGTTLKYAGLNLADTKAIKVNASSGGGAKGSQIEVRLDSPTGPVVATIDIAHTGDWGKFMENKAKLTPTPGRHDVYLVLTNPKKGGGLMNVDWVEFGQ
;
A
#
# COMPACT_ATOMS: atom_id res chain seq x y z
N PRO A 1 3.33 -7.46 -18.64
CA PRO A 1 2.19 -6.81 -19.29
C PRO A 1 1.03 -7.80 -19.48
N ALA A 2 -0.20 -7.27 -19.48
CA ALA A 2 -1.41 -8.01 -19.74
C ALA A 2 -2.34 -7.19 -20.64
N GLY A 3 -3.19 -7.84 -21.40
CA GLY A 3 -4.18 -7.16 -22.25
C GLY A 3 -4.94 -8.09 -23.17
N PRO A 4 -5.90 -7.53 -23.94
CA PRO A 4 -6.73 -8.31 -24.83
C PRO A 4 -5.92 -8.98 -25.94
N SER A 5 -6.48 -9.98 -26.61
CA SER A 5 -5.89 -10.58 -27.80
C SER A 5 -6.45 -9.87 -29.05
N PRO A 6 -5.60 -9.39 -30.00
CA PRO A 6 -4.13 -9.38 -29.95
C PRO A 6 -3.57 -8.35 -28.98
N LEU A 7 -2.53 -8.72 -28.23
CA LEU A 7 -1.83 -7.79 -27.35
C LEU A 7 -0.75 -7.02 -28.15
N LYS A 8 -0.98 -5.74 -28.37
CA LYS A 8 -0.02 -4.84 -29.01
C LYS A 8 0.72 -4.06 -27.92
N THR A 9 2.05 -4.17 -27.89
CA THR A 9 2.88 -3.50 -26.89
C THR A 9 4.28 -3.20 -27.42
N THR A 10 5.00 -2.32 -26.73
CA THR A 10 6.41 -2.06 -27.02
C THR A 10 7.27 -2.59 -25.89
N LEU A 11 8.17 -3.50 -26.21
CA LEU A 11 9.21 -3.98 -25.29
C LEU A 11 10.35 -2.96 -25.28
N SER A 12 10.91 -2.66 -24.11
CA SER A 12 11.98 -1.68 -23.95
C SER A 12 13.08 -2.19 -23.03
N ALA A 13 14.31 -2.13 -23.50
CA ALA A 13 15.52 -2.46 -22.76
C ALA A 13 16.34 -1.20 -22.39
N LYS A 14 15.78 0.00 -22.46
CA LYS A 14 16.44 1.30 -22.16
C LYS A 14 17.08 1.39 -20.76
N GLY A 15 16.71 0.50 -19.85
CA GLY A 15 17.32 0.38 -18.52
C GLY A 15 18.60 -0.44 -18.46
N SER A 16 19.00 -1.09 -19.57
CA SER A 16 20.21 -1.91 -19.63
C SER A 16 21.45 -1.01 -19.62
N ARG A 17 22.47 -1.42 -18.89
CA ARG A 17 23.74 -0.69 -18.78
C ARG A 17 24.90 -1.66 -18.78
N ASP A 18 25.95 -1.30 -19.49
CA ASP A 18 27.27 -1.88 -19.36
C ASP A 18 28.13 -0.99 -18.48
N LEU A 19 28.73 -1.55 -17.42
CA LEU A 19 29.55 -0.77 -16.48
C LEU A 19 30.90 -0.34 -17.13
N ASP A 20 31.37 -1.10 -18.11
CA ASP A 20 32.60 -0.83 -18.85
C ASP A 20 32.36 0.06 -20.06
N GLY A 21 31.09 0.44 -20.33
CA GLY A 21 30.72 1.42 -21.35
C GLY A 21 30.70 0.89 -22.79
N GLY A 22 30.53 -0.39 -23.00
CA GLY A 22 30.43 -1.04 -24.30
C GLY A 22 29.08 -0.84 -25.00
N LYS A 23 29.05 -1.13 -26.30
CA LYS A 23 27.82 -1.16 -27.08
C LYS A 23 27.06 -2.44 -26.78
N LEU A 24 25.78 -2.32 -26.37
CA LEU A 24 24.88 -3.43 -26.09
C LEU A 24 24.12 -3.87 -27.34
N SER A 25 23.88 -5.15 -27.47
CA SER A 25 22.95 -5.77 -28.41
C SER A 25 21.83 -6.49 -27.67
N TYR A 26 20.66 -6.57 -28.30
CA TYR A 26 19.42 -7.01 -27.65
C TYR A 26 18.73 -8.06 -28.50
N SER A 27 18.30 -9.16 -27.88
CA SER A 27 17.51 -10.21 -28.52
C SER A 27 16.29 -10.53 -27.66
N TRP A 28 15.12 -10.60 -28.30
CA TRP A 28 13.86 -10.87 -27.64
C TRP A 28 13.24 -12.17 -28.11
N LYS A 29 12.83 -13.02 -27.17
CA LYS A 29 12.17 -14.30 -27.44
C LYS A 29 10.87 -14.41 -26.65
N LEU A 30 9.90 -15.17 -27.20
CA LEU A 30 8.67 -15.54 -26.51
C LEU A 30 8.74 -16.98 -26.04
N GLN A 31 8.43 -17.21 -24.77
CA GLN A 31 8.36 -18.52 -24.14
C GLN A 31 6.91 -18.87 -23.78
N PRO A 32 6.50 -20.13 -23.83
CA PRO A 32 7.26 -21.29 -24.28
C PRO A 32 7.42 -21.30 -25.80
N GLY A 33 8.45 -22.01 -26.27
CA GLY A 33 8.67 -22.28 -27.70
C GLY A 33 9.81 -21.52 -28.35
N ASP A 34 10.59 -20.73 -27.59
CA ASP A 34 11.79 -20.00 -28.08
C ASP A 34 11.56 -19.15 -29.35
N LYS A 35 10.31 -18.71 -29.55
CA LYS A 35 9.96 -17.91 -30.73
C LYS A 35 10.68 -16.57 -30.69
N LYS A 36 11.57 -16.33 -31.65
CA LYS A 36 12.22 -15.02 -31.81
C LYS A 36 11.17 -13.95 -32.12
N LEU A 37 11.13 -12.88 -31.32
CA LEU A 37 10.27 -11.72 -31.53
C LEU A 37 10.98 -10.63 -32.34
N GLY A 38 12.28 -10.42 -32.09
CA GLY A 38 13.08 -9.42 -32.77
C GLY A 38 14.36 -9.04 -32.02
N GLU A 39 14.99 -7.98 -32.49
CA GLU A 39 16.23 -7.42 -31.95
C GLU A 39 16.06 -5.91 -31.75
N GLY A 40 16.95 -5.29 -30.95
CA GLY A 40 16.97 -3.86 -30.70
C GLY A 40 16.56 -3.47 -29.30
N GLU A 41 16.93 -2.27 -28.89
CA GLU A 41 16.65 -1.70 -27.58
C GLU A 41 15.14 -1.49 -27.34
N GLU A 42 14.40 -1.20 -28.39
CA GLU A 42 12.94 -1.13 -28.39
C GLU A 42 12.36 -1.97 -29.52
N LEU A 43 11.32 -2.70 -29.23
CA LEU A 43 10.66 -3.60 -30.18
C LEU A 43 9.14 -3.54 -30.04
N ALA A 44 8.42 -3.09 -31.07
CA ALA A 44 6.98 -3.19 -31.14
C ALA A 44 6.58 -4.64 -31.50
N VAL A 45 5.69 -5.23 -30.72
CA VAL A 45 5.23 -6.61 -30.93
C VAL A 45 3.70 -6.69 -30.92
N SER A 46 3.16 -7.68 -31.66
CA SER A 46 1.76 -8.09 -31.58
C SER A 46 1.70 -9.59 -31.26
N LEU A 47 1.10 -9.91 -30.12
CA LEU A 47 0.94 -11.27 -29.65
C LEU A 47 -0.53 -11.70 -29.88
N GLU A 48 -0.71 -12.56 -30.88
CA GLU A 48 -2.05 -12.90 -31.41
C GLU A 48 -2.76 -13.99 -30.60
N THR A 49 -1.99 -14.89 -29.99
CA THR A 49 -2.54 -16.08 -29.31
C THR A 49 -2.79 -15.77 -27.84
N ALA A 50 -4.02 -16.01 -27.37
CA ALA A 50 -4.35 -15.91 -25.95
C ALA A 50 -3.60 -16.96 -25.12
N GLY A 51 -3.13 -16.57 -23.93
CA GLY A 51 -2.40 -17.44 -23.00
C GLY A 51 -1.42 -16.71 -22.11
N ASN A 52 -0.72 -17.50 -21.31
CA ASN A 52 0.35 -17.01 -20.44
C ASN A 52 1.70 -17.27 -21.08
N PHE A 53 2.46 -16.22 -21.26
CA PHE A 53 3.77 -16.23 -21.91
C PHE A 53 4.83 -15.56 -21.02
N SER A 54 6.08 -15.74 -21.40
CA SER A 54 7.17 -14.94 -20.87
C SER A 54 7.99 -14.38 -22.04
N VAL A 55 8.23 -13.09 -22.04
CA VAL A 55 9.18 -12.47 -22.97
C VAL A 55 10.54 -12.46 -22.32
N GLU A 56 11.48 -13.11 -22.96
CA GLU A 56 12.88 -13.17 -22.55
C GLU A 56 13.70 -12.16 -23.33
N LEU A 57 14.38 -11.28 -22.60
CA LEU A 57 15.38 -10.36 -23.13
C LEU A 57 16.77 -10.94 -22.84
N THR A 58 17.57 -11.09 -23.87
CA THR A 58 19.02 -11.33 -23.74
C THR A 58 19.75 -10.06 -24.19
N VAL A 59 20.60 -9.54 -23.32
CA VAL A 59 21.49 -8.41 -23.59
C VAL A 59 22.90 -8.96 -23.69
N THR A 60 23.63 -8.58 -24.73
CA THR A 60 25.02 -8.99 -24.95
C THR A 60 25.89 -7.75 -25.15
N ASP A 61 27.02 -7.68 -24.47
CA ASP A 61 28.03 -6.65 -24.65
C ASP A 61 28.95 -6.95 -25.86
N GLY A 62 29.84 -6.01 -26.18
CA GLY A 62 30.80 -6.18 -27.29
C GLY A 62 31.93 -7.19 -27.01
N GLN A 63 32.02 -7.73 -25.78
CA GLN A 63 33.06 -8.66 -25.32
C GLN A 63 32.53 -10.08 -25.14
N GLY A 64 31.22 -10.30 -25.37
CA GLY A 64 30.57 -11.60 -25.28
C GLY A 64 29.96 -11.93 -23.90
N GLY A 65 29.98 -10.98 -22.98
CA GLY A 65 29.20 -11.07 -21.70
C GLY A 65 27.71 -10.98 -22.01
N THR A 66 26.91 -11.80 -21.33
CA THR A 66 25.46 -11.85 -21.53
C THR A 66 24.69 -11.74 -20.23
N ALA A 67 23.54 -11.05 -20.25
CA ALA A 67 22.56 -11.03 -19.16
C ALA A 67 21.17 -11.31 -19.73
N THR A 68 20.37 -12.07 -19.01
CA THR A 68 19.02 -12.45 -19.43
C THR A 68 17.99 -12.03 -18.38
N ARG A 69 16.85 -11.53 -18.85
CA ARG A 69 15.70 -11.21 -17.99
C ARG A 69 14.39 -11.67 -18.63
N ALA A 70 13.55 -12.33 -17.84
CA ALA A 70 12.23 -12.74 -18.27
C ALA A 70 11.16 -11.80 -17.70
N LEU A 71 10.14 -11.51 -18.50
CA LEU A 71 8.99 -10.69 -18.15
C LEU A 71 7.71 -11.46 -18.45
N PRO A 72 6.84 -11.73 -17.46
CA PRO A 72 5.57 -12.40 -17.72
C PRO A 72 4.64 -11.51 -18.56
N VAL A 73 3.92 -12.17 -19.49
CA VAL A 73 2.97 -11.56 -20.40
C VAL A 73 1.70 -12.40 -20.43
N VAL A 74 0.56 -11.75 -20.23
CA VAL A 74 -0.76 -12.38 -20.32
C VAL A 74 -1.50 -11.79 -21.52
N VAL A 75 -1.88 -12.63 -22.45
CA VAL A 75 -2.62 -12.24 -23.65
C VAL A 75 -4.05 -12.80 -23.59
N GLY A 76 -5.04 -11.96 -23.82
CA GLY A 76 -6.44 -12.34 -23.78
C GLY A 76 -7.11 -12.20 -22.41
N ASN A 77 -6.43 -11.58 -21.46
CA ASN A 77 -7.00 -11.14 -20.18
C ASN A 77 -6.45 -9.76 -19.81
N THR A 78 -7.30 -8.89 -19.27
CA THR A 78 -6.93 -7.53 -18.88
C THR A 78 -6.77 -7.41 -17.36
N LEU A 79 -6.00 -6.42 -16.93
CA LEU A 79 -5.79 -6.18 -15.50
C LEU A 79 -7.04 -5.50 -14.91
N PRO A 80 -7.66 -6.05 -13.87
CA PRO A 80 -8.81 -5.43 -13.23
C PRO A 80 -8.49 -4.04 -12.66
N GLU A 81 -9.44 -3.13 -12.77
CA GLU A 81 -9.41 -1.84 -12.10
C GLU A 81 -10.10 -1.94 -10.74
N VAL A 82 -9.42 -1.53 -9.68
CA VAL A 82 -9.93 -1.57 -8.30
C VAL A 82 -9.86 -0.17 -7.70
N ARG A 83 -10.88 0.22 -6.93
CA ARG A 83 -10.86 1.48 -6.18
C ARG A 83 -11.60 1.38 -4.87
N PHE A 84 -11.13 2.08 -3.85
CA PHE A 84 -11.93 2.35 -2.67
C PHE A 84 -12.97 3.43 -3.00
N VAL A 85 -14.24 3.15 -2.69
CA VAL A 85 -15.31 4.12 -2.66
C VAL A 85 -15.23 4.87 -1.33
N SER A 86 -15.02 4.12 -0.24
CA SER A 86 -14.73 4.61 1.10
C SER A 86 -13.91 3.59 1.89
N PRO A 87 -13.07 4.00 2.85
CA PRO A 87 -12.58 5.36 3.05
C PRO A 87 -11.65 5.77 1.90
N GLN A 88 -11.21 7.02 1.90
CA GLN A 88 -10.24 7.53 0.94
C GLN A 88 -8.96 8.00 1.65
N SER A 89 -7.87 8.14 0.89
CA SER A 89 -6.60 8.64 1.43
C SER A 89 -6.79 10.01 2.07
N GLY A 90 -6.27 10.21 3.29
CA GLY A 90 -6.44 11.43 4.08
C GLY A 90 -7.63 11.41 5.04
N ASP A 91 -8.50 10.38 4.98
CA ASP A 91 -9.49 10.16 6.04
C ASP A 91 -8.80 9.80 7.34
N PHE A 92 -9.42 10.17 8.46
CA PHE A 92 -8.91 9.81 9.77
C PHE A 92 -9.42 8.44 10.24
N PHE A 93 -8.59 7.73 10.98
CA PHE A 93 -9.00 6.60 11.77
C PHE A 93 -8.86 6.92 13.26
N SER A 94 -9.62 6.21 14.10
CA SER A 94 -9.50 6.26 15.57
C SER A 94 -9.04 4.91 16.10
N PRO A 95 -8.05 4.86 17.03
CA PRO A 95 -7.53 3.61 17.57
C PRO A 95 -8.62 2.71 18.14
N GLY A 96 -8.56 1.43 17.83
CA GLY A 96 -9.49 0.41 18.32
C GLY A 96 -10.92 0.51 17.78
N LYS A 97 -11.22 1.48 16.92
CA LYS A 97 -12.55 1.63 16.31
C LYS A 97 -12.65 0.89 14.99
N PRO A 98 -13.85 0.40 14.64
CA PRO A 98 -14.09 -0.20 13.34
C PRO A 98 -13.96 0.84 12.23
N ILE A 99 -13.40 0.40 11.09
CA ILE A 99 -13.29 1.16 9.85
C ILE A 99 -14.14 0.42 8.82
N THR A 100 -15.26 1.02 8.45
CA THR A 100 -16.10 0.49 7.38
C THR A 100 -15.46 0.81 6.04
N PHE A 101 -15.41 -0.16 5.15
CA PHE A 101 -14.92 0.04 3.79
C PHE A 101 -15.95 -0.35 2.75
N LYS A 102 -15.83 0.28 1.59
CA LYS A 102 -16.53 -0.05 0.36
C LYS A 102 -15.56 0.01 -0.80
N VAL A 103 -15.49 -1.06 -1.60
CA VAL A 103 -14.62 -1.22 -2.76
C VAL A 103 -15.48 -1.39 -4.00
N ALA A 104 -15.06 -0.84 -5.11
CA ALA A 104 -15.58 -1.13 -6.43
C ALA A 104 -14.46 -1.69 -7.30
N ALA A 105 -14.81 -2.66 -8.13
CA ALA A 105 -13.91 -3.26 -9.10
C ALA A 105 -14.60 -3.38 -10.46
N GLN A 106 -13.79 -3.28 -11.51
CA GLN A 106 -14.22 -3.44 -12.89
C GLN A 106 -13.16 -4.22 -13.65
N ASP A 107 -13.62 -5.10 -14.53
CA ASP A 107 -12.78 -5.94 -15.36
C ASP A 107 -13.43 -6.09 -16.73
N ALA A 108 -12.64 -6.09 -17.81
CA ALA A 108 -13.21 -6.13 -19.16
C ALA A 108 -13.87 -7.48 -19.48
N GLU A 109 -13.35 -8.56 -18.95
CA GLU A 109 -13.80 -9.93 -19.19
C GLU A 109 -14.88 -10.34 -18.19
N ASP A 110 -14.74 -9.98 -16.91
CA ASP A 110 -15.67 -10.35 -15.83
C ASP A 110 -16.86 -9.39 -15.70
N GLY A 111 -16.71 -8.11 -16.10
CA GLY A 111 -17.73 -7.06 -15.96
C GLY A 111 -17.46 -6.13 -14.78
N SER A 112 -18.46 -5.82 -13.95
CA SER A 112 -18.32 -4.87 -12.85
C SER A 112 -18.93 -5.37 -11.55
N SER A 113 -18.37 -4.88 -10.43
CA SER A 113 -18.89 -5.12 -9.08
C SER A 113 -20.30 -4.55 -8.84
N GLU A 114 -20.76 -3.59 -9.64
CA GLU A 114 -22.11 -3.06 -9.58
C GLU A 114 -23.12 -4.07 -10.13
N ALA A 115 -22.76 -4.76 -11.23
CA ALA A 115 -23.63 -5.75 -11.87
C ALA A 115 -23.56 -7.12 -11.21
N LYS A 116 -22.41 -7.52 -10.67
CA LYS A 116 -22.12 -8.87 -10.17
C LYS A 116 -21.52 -8.85 -8.76
N ALA A 117 -22.17 -8.16 -7.82
CA ALA A 117 -21.63 -7.90 -6.49
C ALA A 117 -21.19 -9.16 -5.73
N ALA A 118 -21.94 -10.26 -5.82
CA ALA A 118 -21.62 -11.51 -5.13
C ALA A 118 -20.35 -12.16 -5.68
N GLU A 119 -20.17 -12.21 -7.00
CA GLU A 119 -19.01 -12.81 -7.66
C GLU A 119 -17.74 -11.99 -7.39
N PHE A 120 -17.83 -10.66 -7.54
CA PHE A 120 -16.73 -9.75 -7.26
C PHE A 120 -16.36 -9.76 -5.77
N GLY A 121 -17.35 -9.77 -4.87
CA GLY A 121 -17.12 -9.85 -3.42
C GLY A 121 -16.41 -11.13 -3.01
N ALA A 122 -16.75 -12.27 -3.62
CA ALA A 122 -16.07 -13.53 -3.34
C ALA A 122 -14.57 -13.53 -3.70
N ARG A 123 -14.16 -12.66 -4.62
CA ARG A 123 -12.76 -12.54 -5.11
C ARG A 123 -12.06 -11.27 -4.66
N THR A 124 -12.72 -10.43 -3.87
CA THR A 124 -12.13 -9.21 -3.31
C THR A 124 -11.63 -9.45 -1.90
N LEU A 125 -10.39 -9.08 -1.64
CA LEU A 125 -9.76 -9.12 -0.32
C LEU A 125 -9.36 -7.71 0.09
N VAL A 126 -9.65 -7.35 1.34
CA VAL A 126 -9.21 -6.09 1.93
C VAL A 126 -8.37 -6.36 3.16
N THR A 127 -7.23 -5.71 3.23
CA THR A 127 -6.24 -5.85 4.31
C THR A 127 -5.87 -4.52 4.90
N SER A 128 -5.32 -4.52 6.10
CA SER A 128 -4.76 -3.34 6.73
C SER A 128 -3.36 -3.59 7.26
N ALA A 129 -2.52 -2.54 7.21
CA ALA A 129 -1.20 -2.52 7.82
C ALA A 129 -0.97 -1.16 8.48
N PHE A 130 -0.50 -1.15 9.72
CA PHE A 130 -0.17 0.07 10.43
C PHE A 130 1.30 0.43 10.24
N LEU A 131 1.56 1.68 9.85
CA LEU A 131 2.88 2.25 9.68
C LEU A 131 3.09 3.33 10.75
N PRO A 132 3.85 3.04 11.83
CA PRO A 132 4.14 4.02 12.86
C PRO A 132 4.89 5.25 12.31
N ALA A 133 4.68 6.41 12.91
CA ALA A 133 5.32 7.66 12.48
C ALA A 133 6.85 7.66 12.70
N ASP A 134 7.36 6.82 13.62
CA ASP A 134 8.79 6.66 13.91
C ASP A 134 9.58 5.90 12.82
N GLY A 135 8.92 5.60 11.69
CA GLY A 135 9.53 4.94 10.53
C GLY A 135 9.88 3.47 10.73
N LYS A 136 9.60 2.89 11.90
CA LYS A 136 9.76 1.46 12.15
C LYS A 136 8.59 0.68 11.58
N ALA A 137 8.40 0.78 10.26
CA ALA A 137 7.39 0.02 9.56
C ALA A 137 7.58 -1.47 9.85
N VAL A 138 6.53 -2.13 10.30
CA VAL A 138 6.48 -3.58 10.21
C VAL A 138 6.41 -3.89 8.71
N ALA A 139 7.52 -4.29 8.14
CA ALA A 139 7.58 -4.68 6.74
C ALA A 139 6.54 -5.79 6.51
N VAL A 140 5.69 -5.62 5.52
CA VAL A 140 4.82 -6.73 5.08
C VAL A 140 5.75 -7.84 4.63
N ASP A 141 5.55 -9.04 5.17
CA ASP A 141 6.37 -10.19 4.81
C ASP A 141 6.35 -10.38 3.28
N PRO A 142 7.51 -10.54 2.63
CA PRO A 142 7.59 -10.70 1.18
C PRO A 142 6.75 -11.87 0.66
N GLY A 143 6.68 -12.99 1.40
CA GLY A 143 5.87 -14.15 1.04
C GLY A 143 4.37 -13.83 1.04
N LEU A 144 3.90 -13.12 2.09
CA LEU A 144 2.53 -12.65 2.13
C LEU A 144 2.23 -11.68 0.98
N SER A 145 3.17 -10.80 0.65
CA SER A 145 3.01 -9.85 -0.46
C SER A 145 2.83 -10.56 -1.80
N LEU A 146 3.64 -11.57 -2.08
CA LEU A 146 3.54 -12.41 -3.28
C LEU A 146 2.20 -13.17 -3.33
N MET A 147 1.80 -13.79 -2.21
CA MET A 147 0.53 -14.54 -2.14
C MET A 147 -0.70 -13.64 -2.32
N ARG A 148 -0.63 -12.38 -1.87
CA ARG A 148 -1.71 -11.38 -2.08
C ARG A 148 -1.82 -10.92 -3.53
N GLN A 149 -0.71 -10.90 -4.25
CA GLN A 149 -0.64 -10.54 -5.67
C GLN A 149 -0.99 -11.71 -6.59
N SER A 150 -1.30 -12.85 -6.01
CA SER A 150 -1.76 -14.07 -6.67
C SER A 150 -3.17 -14.44 -6.18
N ASP A 151 -3.74 -15.50 -6.72
CA ASP A 151 -5.09 -15.98 -6.39
C ASP A 151 -5.16 -16.94 -5.19
N CYS A 152 -4.06 -17.13 -4.46
CA CYS A 152 -3.95 -18.07 -3.33
C CYS A 152 -5.09 -17.92 -2.31
N PHE A 153 -5.43 -16.68 -1.98
CA PHE A 153 -6.48 -16.37 -1.02
C PHE A 153 -7.90 -16.58 -1.55
N ASN A 154 -8.10 -16.86 -2.83
CA ASN A 154 -9.41 -17.24 -3.36
C ASN A 154 -9.86 -18.61 -2.85
N CYS A 155 -8.88 -19.51 -2.63
CA CYS A 155 -9.13 -20.88 -2.19
C CYS A 155 -8.70 -21.15 -0.74
N HIS A 156 -7.77 -20.38 -0.19
CA HIS A 156 -7.20 -20.55 1.14
C HIS A 156 -7.46 -19.33 2.02
N ALA A 157 -7.77 -19.54 3.30
CA ALA A 157 -7.71 -18.49 4.32
C ALA A 157 -6.59 -18.81 5.33
N VAL A 158 -6.23 -17.84 6.18
CA VAL A 158 -5.15 -18.01 7.15
C VAL A 158 -5.49 -19.12 8.16
N GLU A 159 -6.62 -19.01 8.84
CA GLU A 159 -6.98 -19.94 9.94
C GLU A 159 -8.21 -20.81 9.63
N THR A 160 -9.06 -20.43 8.70
CA THR A 160 -10.29 -21.16 8.38
C THR A 160 -10.17 -21.85 7.02
N GLN A 161 -10.81 -23.01 6.91
CA GLN A 161 -10.92 -23.70 5.62
C GLN A 161 -11.90 -22.96 4.71
N LEU A 162 -11.50 -22.79 3.44
CA LEU A 162 -12.38 -22.34 2.37
C LEU A 162 -12.61 -23.50 1.39
N VAL A 163 -12.21 -23.32 0.13
CA VAL A 163 -12.18 -24.39 -0.87
C VAL A 163 -11.03 -25.35 -0.54
N GLY A 164 -9.84 -24.81 -0.29
CA GLY A 164 -8.66 -25.52 0.18
C GLY A 164 -8.49 -25.47 1.71
N PRO A 165 -7.51 -26.19 2.25
CA PRO A 165 -7.17 -26.13 3.67
C PRO A 165 -6.67 -24.74 4.07
N SER A 166 -6.82 -24.37 5.37
CA SER A 166 -6.23 -23.13 5.86
C SER A 166 -4.69 -23.18 5.81
N PHE A 167 -4.05 -22.02 5.67
CA PHE A 167 -2.59 -21.95 5.68
C PHE A 167 -1.99 -22.44 7.00
N VAL A 168 -2.65 -22.19 8.13
CA VAL A 168 -2.26 -22.74 9.44
C VAL A 168 -2.32 -24.26 9.44
N ALA A 169 -3.37 -24.87 8.87
CA ALA A 169 -3.47 -26.34 8.80
C ALA A 169 -2.36 -26.93 7.91
N ILE A 170 -2.01 -26.27 6.81
CA ILE A 170 -0.88 -26.67 5.96
C ILE A 170 0.43 -26.53 6.75
N ALA A 171 0.65 -25.42 7.43
CA ALA A 171 1.82 -25.19 8.26
C ALA A 171 1.98 -26.26 9.35
N ASP A 172 0.91 -26.56 10.08
CA ASP A 172 0.93 -27.59 11.16
C ASP A 172 1.28 -28.98 10.63
N LYS A 173 0.80 -29.33 9.42
CA LYS A 173 1.09 -30.61 8.80
C LYS A 173 2.53 -30.71 8.30
N TYR A 174 3.05 -29.67 7.68
CA TYR A 174 4.30 -29.75 6.90
C TYR A 174 5.52 -29.11 7.56
N ARG A 175 5.35 -28.20 8.53
CA ARG A 175 6.46 -27.45 9.16
C ARG A 175 7.63 -28.31 9.65
N LYS A 176 7.35 -29.51 10.13
CA LYS A 176 8.34 -30.45 10.67
C LYS A 176 8.66 -31.62 9.72
N GLN A 177 8.08 -31.65 8.54
CA GLN A 177 8.27 -32.74 7.59
C GLN A 177 9.52 -32.48 6.74
N PRO A 178 10.53 -33.39 6.75
CA PRO A 178 11.68 -33.27 5.86
C PRO A 178 11.24 -33.26 4.39
N GLY A 179 11.83 -32.37 3.58
CA GLY A 179 11.51 -32.23 2.15
C GLY A 179 10.16 -31.57 1.86
N ALA A 180 9.51 -30.97 2.87
CA ALA A 180 8.24 -30.28 2.69
C ALA A 180 8.33 -29.10 1.71
N ASP A 181 9.45 -28.39 1.71
CA ASP A 181 9.65 -27.22 0.84
C ASP A 181 9.58 -27.62 -0.64
N ASP A 182 10.32 -28.67 -1.04
CA ASP A 182 10.30 -29.17 -2.42
C ASP A 182 8.93 -29.76 -2.81
N LEU A 183 8.30 -30.49 -1.88
CA LEU A 183 6.98 -31.06 -2.09
C LEU A 183 5.94 -29.99 -2.33
N LEU A 184 5.92 -28.98 -1.48
CA LEU A 184 4.95 -27.86 -1.55
C LEU A 184 5.27 -26.93 -2.72
N ASN A 185 6.54 -26.70 -3.04
CA ASN A 185 6.94 -25.93 -4.22
C ASN A 185 6.38 -26.56 -5.50
N LYS A 186 6.62 -27.87 -5.69
CA LYS A 186 6.02 -28.62 -6.80
C LYS A 186 4.50 -28.56 -6.78
N LYS A 187 3.87 -28.69 -5.59
CA LYS A 187 2.41 -28.63 -5.45
C LYS A 187 1.82 -27.29 -5.88
N VAL A 188 2.45 -26.18 -5.52
CA VAL A 188 2.02 -24.85 -5.96
C VAL A 188 2.15 -24.71 -7.47
N ARG A 189 3.29 -25.07 -8.04
CA ARG A 189 3.58 -24.83 -9.46
C ARG A 189 2.85 -25.79 -10.41
N LEU A 190 2.65 -27.04 -10.00
CA LEU A 190 2.06 -28.09 -10.84
C LEU A 190 0.60 -28.43 -10.47
N GLY A 191 0.12 -27.98 -9.32
CA GLY A 191 -1.22 -28.29 -8.85
C GLY A 191 -1.41 -29.72 -8.37
N GLY A 192 -2.67 -30.18 -8.38
CA GLY A 192 -3.06 -31.57 -8.08
C GLY A 192 -3.97 -31.72 -6.87
N SER A 193 -4.43 -32.97 -6.60
CA SER A 193 -5.40 -33.32 -5.55
C SER A 193 -4.88 -34.43 -4.62
N GLY A 194 -5.70 -34.90 -3.72
CA GLY A 194 -5.54 -36.14 -2.94
C GLY A 194 -5.25 -35.94 -1.46
N VAL A 195 -4.28 -35.09 -1.08
CA VAL A 195 -3.85 -34.96 0.34
C VAL A 195 -4.93 -34.32 1.23
N TRP A 196 -5.68 -33.37 0.66
CA TRP A 196 -6.68 -32.58 1.37
C TRP A 196 -8.11 -32.77 0.80
N GLY A 197 -8.31 -33.84 0.04
CA GLY A 197 -9.58 -34.16 -0.60
C GLY A 197 -9.51 -34.26 -2.12
N GLN A 198 -10.68 -34.33 -2.75
CA GLN A 198 -10.78 -34.55 -4.21
C GLN A 198 -10.71 -33.24 -5.03
N ILE A 199 -10.95 -32.09 -4.40
CA ILE A 199 -10.89 -30.82 -5.10
C ILE A 199 -9.41 -30.52 -5.45
N PRO A 200 -9.07 -30.38 -6.73
CA PRO A 200 -7.70 -30.14 -7.13
C PRO A 200 -7.28 -28.70 -6.83
N MET A 201 -6.06 -28.52 -6.32
CA MET A 201 -5.39 -27.24 -6.35
C MET A 201 -4.96 -26.95 -7.79
N LEU A 202 -5.25 -25.75 -8.27
CA LEU A 202 -4.83 -25.31 -9.60
C LEU A 202 -3.31 -25.14 -9.64
N ALA A 203 -2.74 -25.30 -10.83
CA ALA A 203 -1.30 -25.06 -11.06
C ALA A 203 -1.05 -23.54 -11.17
N HIS A 204 0.07 -23.09 -10.62
CA HIS A 204 0.54 -21.71 -10.68
C HIS A 204 1.92 -21.61 -11.34
N PRO A 205 2.05 -21.97 -12.63
CA PRO A 205 3.34 -22.02 -13.33
C PRO A 205 3.98 -20.65 -13.54
N GLN A 206 3.20 -19.57 -13.35
CA GLN A 206 3.67 -18.19 -13.44
C GLN A 206 4.65 -17.82 -12.30
N HIS A 207 4.66 -18.56 -11.20
CA HIS A 207 5.59 -18.35 -10.10
C HIS A 207 6.88 -19.14 -10.28
N THR A 208 8.00 -18.47 -10.05
CA THR A 208 9.32 -19.12 -10.01
C THR A 208 9.47 -19.96 -8.75
N GLU A 209 10.46 -20.87 -8.73
CA GLU A 209 10.78 -21.67 -7.54
C GLU A 209 11.14 -20.79 -6.33
N ASP A 210 11.90 -19.72 -6.57
CA ASP A 210 12.32 -18.77 -5.53
C ASP A 210 11.13 -17.99 -4.95
N GLU A 211 10.20 -17.51 -5.80
CA GLU A 211 8.99 -16.84 -5.33
C GLU A 211 8.14 -17.78 -4.46
N VAL A 212 7.94 -19.02 -4.90
CA VAL A 212 7.20 -20.01 -4.12
C VAL A 212 7.93 -20.33 -2.81
N ALA A 213 9.26 -20.44 -2.81
CA ALA A 213 10.03 -20.64 -1.58
C ALA A 213 9.84 -19.49 -0.58
N ILE A 214 9.77 -18.24 -1.06
CA ILE A 214 9.48 -17.07 -0.23
C ILE A 214 8.05 -17.13 0.34
N MET A 215 7.06 -17.50 -0.48
CA MET A 215 5.66 -17.71 -0.04
C MET A 215 5.56 -18.80 1.02
N LEU A 216 6.20 -19.95 0.81
CA LEU A 216 6.22 -21.09 1.73
C LEU A 216 6.85 -20.75 3.07
N ARG A 217 7.92 -19.97 3.09
CA ARG A 217 8.57 -19.51 4.33
C ARG A 217 7.60 -18.73 5.21
N TRP A 218 6.84 -17.79 4.62
CA TRP A 218 5.80 -17.08 5.36
C TRP A 218 4.71 -18.04 5.84
N MET A 219 4.18 -18.87 4.97
CA MET A 219 3.07 -19.78 5.28
C MET A 219 3.44 -20.77 6.38
N LEU A 220 4.62 -21.39 6.30
CA LEU A 220 5.07 -22.38 7.29
C LEU A 220 5.41 -21.76 8.66
N ALA A 221 5.64 -20.46 8.72
CA ALA A 221 5.82 -19.73 9.98
C ALA A 221 4.50 -19.41 10.72
N LEU A 222 3.33 -19.59 10.09
CA LEU A 222 2.04 -19.31 10.70
C LEU A 222 1.72 -20.26 11.86
N GLU A 223 1.24 -19.72 12.97
CA GLU A 223 0.79 -20.50 14.12
C GLU A 223 -0.65 -20.08 14.47
N LYS A 224 -1.46 -21.07 14.90
CA LYS A 224 -2.85 -20.85 15.28
C LYS A 224 -2.95 -19.83 16.42
N GLY A 225 -3.79 -18.80 16.24
CA GLY A 225 -4.04 -17.79 17.25
C GLY A 225 -2.92 -16.77 17.47
N LYS A 226 -1.80 -16.87 16.73
CA LYS A 226 -0.70 -15.89 16.82
C LYS A 226 -0.76 -14.77 15.77
N GLY A 227 -1.95 -14.53 15.22
CA GLY A 227 -2.24 -13.37 14.38
C GLY A 227 -1.56 -13.42 13.02
N GLY A 228 -2.26 -13.92 12.04
CA GLY A 228 -2.00 -13.61 10.64
C GLY A 228 -2.53 -12.21 10.30
N PRO A 229 -2.29 -11.71 9.07
CA PRO A 229 -2.87 -10.45 8.63
C PRO A 229 -4.39 -10.53 8.71
N THR A 230 -5.02 -9.46 9.20
CA THR A 230 -6.48 -9.35 9.14
C THR A 230 -6.88 -9.19 7.68
N LEU A 231 -7.51 -10.23 7.14
CA LEU A 231 -8.04 -10.27 5.79
C LEU A 231 -9.56 -10.24 5.87
N THR A 232 -10.21 -9.29 5.23
CA THR A 232 -11.66 -9.25 5.09
C THR A 232 -12.02 -9.48 3.65
N ARG A 233 -12.87 -10.49 3.40
CA ARG A 233 -13.39 -10.79 2.06
C ARG A 233 -14.68 -10.01 1.83
N GLY A 234 -14.82 -9.44 0.65
CA GLY A 234 -16.02 -8.74 0.22
C GLY A 234 -15.74 -7.35 -0.34
N LEU A 235 -16.74 -6.81 -1.03
CA LEU A 235 -16.72 -5.42 -1.53
C LEU A 235 -17.01 -4.41 -0.41
N GLU A 236 -17.69 -4.84 0.65
CA GLU A 236 -18.03 -4.05 1.82
C GLU A 236 -17.72 -4.85 3.09
N GLY A 237 -17.32 -4.16 4.15
CA GLY A 237 -17.01 -4.79 5.41
C GLY A 237 -16.40 -3.83 6.42
N GLN A 238 -15.85 -4.41 7.48
CA GLN A 238 -15.19 -3.66 8.53
C GLN A 238 -13.82 -4.25 8.85
N LEU A 239 -12.86 -3.37 9.10
CA LEU A 239 -11.56 -3.68 9.66
C LEU A 239 -11.45 -2.99 11.02
N THR A 240 -10.71 -3.56 11.94
CA THR A 240 -10.46 -2.91 13.24
C THR A 240 -9.13 -2.16 13.19
N ALA A 241 -9.15 -0.87 13.50
CA ALA A 241 -7.93 -0.09 13.66
C ALA A 241 -7.08 -0.64 14.83
N PRO A 242 -5.74 -0.55 14.78
CA PRO A 242 -4.89 -0.89 15.90
C PRO A 242 -5.33 -0.17 17.17
N LYS A 243 -5.26 -0.86 18.31
CA LYS A 243 -5.64 -0.28 19.63
C LYS A 243 -4.58 0.68 20.17
N ASP A 244 -3.35 0.56 19.69
CA ASP A 244 -2.25 1.43 20.08
C ASP A 244 -2.51 2.86 19.60
N ASN A 245 -2.45 3.82 20.52
CA ASN A 245 -2.68 5.25 20.24
C ASN A 245 -1.41 5.95 19.73
N LYS A 246 -0.48 5.21 19.12
CA LYS A 246 0.71 5.81 18.52
C LYS A 246 0.36 6.51 17.21
N PRO A 247 0.91 7.71 16.97
CA PRO A 247 0.79 8.38 15.68
C PRO A 247 1.32 7.50 14.55
N GLY A 248 0.66 7.56 13.40
CA GLY A 248 1.03 6.76 12.25
C GLY A 248 0.01 6.81 11.13
N THR A 249 0.25 5.98 10.14
CA THR A 249 -0.61 5.82 8.97
C THR A 249 -1.16 4.40 8.95
N LEU A 250 -2.47 4.26 8.75
CA LEU A 250 -3.08 2.96 8.48
C LEU A 250 -3.27 2.81 6.98
N LEU A 251 -2.55 1.86 6.41
CA LEU A 251 -2.65 1.48 5.01
C LEU A 251 -3.78 0.46 4.87
N LEU A 252 -4.76 0.72 4.00
CA LEU A 252 -5.72 -0.28 3.54
C LEU A 252 -5.39 -0.64 2.10
N GLU A 253 -5.38 -1.92 1.79
CA GLU A 253 -5.19 -2.45 0.44
C GLU A 253 -6.37 -3.34 0.07
N ALA A 254 -6.99 -3.08 -1.07
CA ALA A 254 -8.00 -3.92 -1.69
C ALA A 254 -7.42 -4.58 -2.93
N ILE A 255 -7.61 -5.89 -3.05
CA ILE A 255 -7.18 -6.69 -4.19
C ILE A 255 -8.39 -7.44 -4.72
N TYR A 256 -8.69 -7.29 -6.00
CA TYR A 256 -9.63 -8.12 -6.72
C TYR A 256 -8.86 -8.99 -7.71
N THR A 257 -9.10 -10.29 -7.66
CA THR A 257 -8.53 -11.26 -8.62
C THR A 257 -9.65 -11.76 -9.52
N ASP A 258 -9.52 -11.58 -10.84
CA ASP A 258 -10.50 -11.98 -11.83
C ASP A 258 -10.64 -13.52 -11.94
N ALA A 259 -11.54 -13.97 -12.82
CA ALA A 259 -11.74 -15.40 -13.09
C ALA A 259 -10.68 -16.00 -14.02
N GLY A 260 -9.86 -15.17 -14.62
CA GLY A 260 -9.09 -15.51 -15.80
C GLY A 260 -9.98 -15.57 -17.06
N ALA A 261 -9.36 -15.58 -18.23
CA ALA A 261 -10.05 -15.60 -19.51
C ALA A 261 -9.60 -16.81 -20.34
N GLY A 262 -10.32 -17.92 -20.24
CA GLY A 262 -10.03 -19.14 -20.97
C GLY A 262 -8.65 -19.73 -20.64
N VAL A 263 -7.70 -19.64 -21.57
CA VAL A 263 -6.30 -20.11 -21.39
C VAL A 263 -5.40 -19.05 -20.73
N ALA A 264 -5.86 -17.80 -20.64
CA ALA A 264 -5.17 -16.74 -19.92
C ALA A 264 -5.46 -16.86 -18.42
N GLY A 265 -4.41 -16.85 -17.60
CA GLY A 265 -4.53 -16.97 -16.14
C GLY A 265 -5.19 -15.76 -15.50
N ALA A 266 -5.65 -15.94 -14.27
CA ALA A 266 -6.22 -14.88 -13.47
C ALA A 266 -5.20 -13.75 -13.19
N LEU A 267 -5.70 -12.52 -13.18
CA LEU A 267 -4.94 -11.31 -12.88
C LEU A 267 -5.51 -10.61 -11.65
N SER A 268 -4.65 -9.89 -10.94
CA SER A 268 -5.06 -9.17 -9.74
C SER A 268 -4.84 -7.66 -9.90
N GLY A 269 -5.93 -6.92 -9.84
CA GLY A 269 -5.92 -5.47 -9.68
C GLY A 269 -5.89 -5.07 -8.21
N LYS A 270 -5.32 -3.92 -7.88
CA LYS A 270 -5.20 -3.44 -6.51
C LYS A 270 -5.43 -1.95 -6.36
N ALA A 271 -5.96 -1.58 -5.21
CA ALA A 271 -6.06 -0.19 -4.77
C ALA A 271 -5.55 -0.04 -3.35
N THR A 272 -5.00 1.12 -3.05
CA THR A 272 -4.45 1.42 -1.73
C THR A 272 -4.93 2.78 -1.27
N VAL A 273 -5.38 2.87 -0.01
CA VAL A 273 -5.67 4.14 0.66
C VAL A 273 -4.89 4.25 1.97
N ARG A 274 -4.54 5.49 2.33
CA ARG A 274 -3.75 5.82 3.51
C ARG A 274 -4.59 6.66 4.46
N LEU A 275 -4.98 6.07 5.58
CA LEU A 275 -5.71 6.77 6.62
C LEU A 275 -4.73 7.38 7.62
N ARG A 276 -5.06 8.56 8.11
CA ARG A 276 -4.25 9.30 9.07
C ARG A 276 -4.74 9.03 10.49
N HIS A 277 -3.80 8.87 11.41
CA HIS A 277 -4.14 8.99 12.83
C HIS A 277 -4.63 10.41 13.10
N ARG A 278 -5.63 10.59 13.99
CA ARG A 278 -6.11 11.94 14.32
C ARG A 278 -5.05 12.80 15.01
N LYS A 279 -4.13 12.17 15.73
CA LYS A 279 -2.94 12.81 16.26
C LYS A 279 -1.80 12.67 15.24
N LEU A 280 -1.27 13.80 14.79
CA LEU A 280 -0.18 13.91 13.83
C LEU A 280 1.02 14.58 14.50
N GLU A 281 2.22 14.01 14.33
CA GLU A 281 3.46 14.63 14.77
C GLU A 281 3.72 15.91 13.96
N ALA A 282 4.20 16.96 14.62
CA ALA A 282 4.53 18.22 13.95
C ALA A 282 5.66 18.03 12.93
N GLU A 283 6.59 17.13 13.23
CA GLU A 283 7.72 16.79 12.35
C GLU A 283 7.28 16.09 11.05
N SER A 284 6.07 15.53 11.00
CA SER A 284 5.50 14.90 9.79
C SER A 284 4.90 15.90 8.81
N ALA A 285 4.81 17.17 9.19
CA ALA A 285 4.34 18.25 8.33
C ALA A 285 5.40 18.69 7.31
N GLU A 286 4.96 19.30 6.22
CA GLU A 286 5.82 20.13 5.38
C GLU A 286 6.09 21.44 6.13
N ILE A 287 7.34 21.66 6.53
CA ILE A 287 7.74 22.74 7.45
C ILE A 287 8.38 23.87 6.67
N THR A 288 7.90 25.11 6.91
CA THR A 288 8.51 26.32 6.35
C THR A 288 8.89 27.29 7.47
N ASN A 289 10.11 27.86 7.41
CA ASN A 289 10.63 28.84 8.36
C ASN A 289 10.74 28.31 9.80
N ALA A 290 11.10 27.05 9.99
CA ALA A 290 11.39 26.43 11.28
C ALA A 290 12.30 25.23 11.11
N LYS A 291 12.69 24.58 12.22
CA LYS A 291 13.56 23.40 12.24
C LYS A 291 12.83 22.18 12.81
N ASN A 292 12.90 21.08 12.10
CA ASN A 292 12.58 19.76 12.64
C ASN A 292 13.74 19.34 13.56
N THR A 293 13.45 19.11 14.84
CA THR A 293 14.46 18.71 15.85
C THR A 293 14.45 17.19 16.10
N GLY A 294 13.55 16.45 15.45
CA GLY A 294 13.31 15.02 15.67
C GLY A 294 12.48 14.69 16.91
N LYS A 295 12.07 15.73 17.67
CA LYS A 295 11.19 15.61 18.84
C LYS A 295 10.10 16.68 18.87
N ALA A 296 10.26 17.73 18.08
CA ALA A 296 9.32 18.82 17.93
C ALA A 296 9.75 19.71 16.76
N VAL A 297 8.88 20.56 16.27
CA VAL A 297 9.23 21.65 15.36
C VAL A 297 9.56 22.88 16.20
N GLY A 298 10.81 23.32 16.14
CA GLY A 298 11.36 24.43 16.91
C GLY A 298 11.99 25.51 16.04
N SER A 299 12.63 26.50 16.68
CA SER A 299 13.17 27.71 16.00
C SER A 299 12.11 28.44 15.18
N THR A 300 10.88 28.45 15.67
CA THR A 300 9.73 29.03 14.97
C THR A 300 9.72 30.55 15.03
N GLN A 301 9.14 31.16 14.01
CA GLN A 301 8.99 32.61 13.88
C GLN A 301 7.59 32.98 13.39
N HIS A 302 7.27 34.26 13.41
CA HIS A 302 6.03 34.77 12.82
C HIS A 302 5.97 34.38 11.34
N GLY A 303 4.85 33.74 10.91
CA GLY A 303 4.69 33.20 9.56
C GLY A 303 5.32 31.82 9.34
N THR A 304 5.84 31.13 10.37
CA THR A 304 6.15 29.69 10.27
C THR A 304 4.90 28.92 9.91
N THR A 305 5.03 27.97 8.98
CA THR A 305 3.90 27.10 8.59
C THR A 305 4.23 25.63 8.75
N LEU A 306 3.23 24.85 9.22
CA LEU A 306 3.23 23.39 9.21
C LEU A 306 2.06 22.95 8.32
N LYS A 307 2.34 22.34 7.18
CA LYS A 307 1.33 21.90 6.23
C LYS A 307 1.07 20.41 6.34
N TYR A 308 -0.19 20.03 6.42
CA TYR A 308 -0.69 18.66 6.31
C TYR A 308 -1.59 18.56 5.09
N ALA A 309 -1.16 17.84 4.07
CA ALA A 309 -1.87 17.76 2.79
C ALA A 309 -3.08 16.82 2.83
N GLY A 310 -4.18 17.23 2.20
CA GLY A 310 -5.32 16.41 1.81
C GLY A 310 -6.09 15.77 2.97
N LEU A 311 -6.19 16.42 4.16
CA LEU A 311 -6.94 15.92 5.31
C LEU A 311 -8.45 16.07 5.09
N ASN A 312 -9.21 15.03 5.40
CA ASN A 312 -10.67 15.11 5.42
C ASN A 312 -11.16 15.65 6.76
N LEU A 313 -11.70 16.85 6.76
CA LEU A 313 -12.17 17.55 7.96
C LEU A 313 -13.67 17.40 8.24
N ALA A 314 -14.40 16.58 7.44
CA ALA A 314 -15.87 16.47 7.55
C ALA A 314 -16.37 16.15 8.97
N ASP A 315 -15.65 15.30 9.71
CA ASP A 315 -16.00 14.88 11.08
C ASP A 315 -15.12 15.54 12.16
N THR A 316 -14.48 16.67 11.84
CA THR A 316 -13.58 17.37 12.77
C THR A 316 -14.24 18.61 13.33
N LYS A 317 -14.36 18.69 14.65
CA LYS A 317 -15.03 19.79 15.38
C LYS A 317 -14.10 20.57 16.30
N ALA A 318 -12.94 20.01 16.59
CA ALA A 318 -11.96 20.60 17.49
C ALA A 318 -10.54 20.30 17.02
N ILE A 319 -9.62 21.12 17.44
CA ILE A 319 -8.20 20.92 17.25
C ILE A 319 -7.46 21.13 18.56
N LYS A 320 -6.49 20.29 18.84
CA LYS A 320 -5.55 20.43 19.94
C LYS A 320 -4.13 20.50 19.41
N VAL A 321 -3.28 21.26 20.09
CA VAL A 321 -1.86 21.34 19.80
C VAL A 321 -1.09 21.20 21.10
N ASN A 322 -0.09 20.32 21.13
CA ASN A 322 0.86 20.25 22.22
C ASN A 322 2.06 21.14 21.88
N ALA A 323 2.19 22.23 22.62
CA ALA A 323 3.22 23.22 22.36
C ALA A 323 3.88 23.73 23.64
N SER A 324 5.13 24.17 23.54
CA SER A 324 5.84 24.88 24.58
C SER A 324 6.19 26.29 24.10
N SER A 325 6.18 27.27 25.00
CA SER A 325 6.49 28.66 24.70
C SER A 325 7.32 29.27 25.82
N GLY A 326 8.57 29.62 25.50
CA GLY A 326 9.53 30.24 26.40
C GLY A 326 9.93 31.65 25.94
N GLY A 327 10.94 32.24 26.60
CA GLY A 327 11.63 33.42 26.09
C GLY A 327 10.80 34.68 25.85
N GLY A 328 9.69 34.87 26.59
CA GLY A 328 8.84 36.08 26.49
C GLY A 328 7.91 36.10 25.28
N ALA A 329 7.59 34.97 24.69
CA ALA A 329 6.67 34.84 23.55
C ALA A 329 5.18 34.84 23.94
N LYS A 330 4.78 35.65 24.95
CA LYS A 330 3.39 35.81 25.35
C LYS A 330 2.53 36.31 24.18
N GLY A 331 1.31 35.78 24.04
CA GLY A 331 0.36 36.19 22.98
C GLY A 331 0.66 35.55 21.63
N SER A 332 1.43 34.46 21.60
CA SER A 332 1.59 33.64 20.39
C SER A 332 0.34 32.83 20.13
N GLN A 333 -0.02 32.68 18.86
CA GLN A 333 -1.19 31.95 18.39
C GLN A 333 -0.81 31.02 17.25
N ILE A 334 -1.65 30.04 17.00
CA ILE A 334 -1.64 29.24 15.78
C ILE A 334 -2.97 29.45 15.07
N GLU A 335 -2.92 29.97 13.87
CA GLU A 335 -4.07 30.03 12.97
C GLU A 335 -4.12 28.76 12.12
N VAL A 336 -5.26 28.08 12.13
CA VAL A 336 -5.54 26.93 11.27
C VAL A 336 -6.18 27.44 10.00
N ARG A 337 -5.46 27.33 8.89
CA ARG A 337 -5.87 27.85 7.59
C ARG A 337 -6.02 26.72 6.57
N LEU A 338 -6.85 26.94 5.57
CA LEU A 338 -7.15 25.95 4.53
C LEU A 338 -6.54 26.35 3.20
N ASP A 339 -6.02 25.34 2.50
CA ASP A 339 -5.58 25.34 1.10
C ASP A 339 -4.42 26.28 0.76
N SER A 340 -4.12 27.22 1.65
CA SER A 340 -2.91 28.05 1.56
C SER A 340 -2.57 28.67 2.91
N PRO A 341 -1.32 29.13 3.13
CA PRO A 341 -0.94 29.82 4.37
C PRO A 341 -1.63 31.18 4.56
N THR A 342 -2.27 31.70 3.54
CA THR A 342 -3.10 32.93 3.56
C THR A 342 -4.58 32.62 3.36
N GLY A 343 -4.98 31.36 3.31
CA GLY A 343 -6.36 30.92 3.11
C GLY A 343 -7.28 31.19 4.31
N PRO A 344 -8.55 30.76 4.22
CA PRO A 344 -9.53 30.99 5.28
C PRO A 344 -9.06 30.43 6.63
N VAL A 345 -9.25 31.20 7.70
CA VAL A 345 -8.99 30.76 9.09
C VAL A 345 -10.21 29.99 9.59
N VAL A 346 -10.03 28.74 9.97
CA VAL A 346 -11.10 27.87 10.52
C VAL A 346 -10.97 27.63 12.03
N ALA A 347 -9.83 27.96 12.61
CA ALA A 347 -9.62 28.02 14.05
C ALA A 347 -8.44 28.93 14.38
N THR A 348 -8.45 29.50 15.59
CA THR A 348 -7.30 30.20 16.19
C THR A 348 -7.07 29.59 17.57
N ILE A 349 -5.83 29.15 17.82
CA ILE A 349 -5.42 28.50 19.06
C ILE A 349 -4.49 29.46 19.80
N ASP A 350 -4.90 29.95 20.96
CA ASP A 350 -4.03 30.68 21.86
C ASP A 350 -3.04 29.76 22.53
N ILE A 351 -1.76 30.05 22.42
CA ILE A 351 -0.69 29.23 22.99
C ILE A 351 -0.31 29.74 24.37
N ALA A 352 -0.49 28.87 25.36
CA ALA A 352 -0.11 29.14 26.73
C ALA A 352 1.39 29.38 26.83
N HIS A 353 1.78 30.49 27.47
CA HIS A 353 3.18 30.75 27.76
C HIS A 353 3.66 29.85 28.90
N THR A 354 4.50 28.87 28.61
CA THR A 354 4.97 27.89 29.60
C THR A 354 6.19 28.35 30.38
N GLY A 355 6.89 29.39 29.91
CA GLY A 355 8.12 29.92 30.51
C GLY A 355 9.36 29.05 30.24
N ASP A 356 9.18 27.86 29.68
CA ASP A 356 10.23 26.86 29.43
C ASP A 356 10.00 26.19 28.09
N TRP A 357 11.04 26.06 27.28
CA TRP A 357 11.02 25.42 25.97
C TRP A 357 10.82 23.90 26.02
N GLY A 358 11.13 23.27 27.14
CA GLY A 358 10.93 21.82 27.38
C GLY A 358 9.60 21.47 28.02
N LYS A 359 8.83 22.47 28.48
CA LYS A 359 7.53 22.25 29.13
C LYS A 359 6.39 22.42 28.16
N PHE A 360 5.92 21.30 27.62
CA PHE A 360 4.78 21.27 26.68
C PHE A 360 3.44 21.30 27.42
N MET A 361 2.45 21.96 26.82
CA MET A 361 1.06 22.01 27.26
C MET A 361 0.10 21.83 26.09
N GLU A 362 -1.03 21.16 26.35
CA GLU A 362 -2.12 21.07 25.39
C GLU A 362 -2.89 22.39 25.31
N ASN A 363 -3.04 22.92 24.12
CA ASN A 363 -3.84 24.08 23.78
C ASN A 363 -4.93 23.65 22.80
N LYS A 364 -6.14 24.16 22.90
CA LYS A 364 -7.29 23.70 22.10
C LYS A 364 -8.14 24.84 21.58
N ALA A 365 -8.77 24.62 20.44
CA ALA A 365 -9.81 25.50 19.90
C ALA A 365 -10.93 24.68 19.25
N LYS A 366 -12.11 25.28 19.11
CA LYS A 366 -13.16 24.75 18.24
C LYS A 366 -12.75 25.00 16.79
N LEU A 367 -13.02 24.03 15.93
CA LEU A 367 -12.79 24.15 14.49
C LEU A 367 -14.14 24.46 13.83
N THR A 368 -14.18 25.48 12.99
CA THR A 368 -15.34 25.76 12.17
C THR A 368 -15.66 24.56 11.29
N PRO A 369 -16.90 24.07 11.23
CA PRO A 369 -17.28 22.95 10.39
C PRO A 369 -16.83 23.15 8.95
N THR A 370 -16.02 22.23 8.46
CA THR A 370 -15.37 22.33 7.15
C THR A 370 -15.49 20.98 6.47
N PRO A 371 -16.50 20.78 5.63
CA PRO A 371 -16.66 19.54 4.90
C PRO A 371 -15.65 19.40 3.78
N GLY A 372 -15.18 18.18 3.57
CA GLY A 372 -14.30 17.88 2.44
C GLY A 372 -12.82 17.73 2.81
N ARG A 373 -12.01 17.70 1.75
CA ARG A 373 -10.55 17.51 1.85
C ARG A 373 -9.85 18.83 1.62
N HIS A 374 -8.94 19.14 2.53
CA HIS A 374 -8.18 20.38 2.50
C HIS A 374 -6.71 20.15 2.82
N ASP A 375 -5.85 20.95 2.25
CA ASP A 375 -4.52 21.17 2.76
C ASP A 375 -4.64 22.05 4.00
N VAL A 376 -4.24 21.55 5.16
CA VAL A 376 -4.35 22.26 6.44
C VAL A 376 -3.00 22.89 6.78
N TYR A 377 -3.00 24.18 6.97
CA TYR A 377 -1.84 24.96 7.38
C TYR A 377 -1.99 25.43 8.83
N LEU A 378 -1.06 25.07 9.69
CA LEU A 378 -0.89 25.70 10.99
C LEU A 378 0.07 26.86 10.80
N VAL A 379 -0.43 28.10 10.87
CA VAL A 379 0.36 29.31 10.71
C VAL A 379 0.64 29.91 12.09
N LEU A 380 1.90 29.92 12.48
CA LEU A 380 2.34 30.40 13.78
C LEU A 380 2.48 31.94 13.75
N THR A 381 1.80 32.61 14.65
CA THR A 381 1.72 34.09 14.65
C THR A 381 2.04 34.67 16.01
N ASN A 382 2.71 35.80 15.99
CA ASN A 382 2.78 36.76 17.10
C ASN A 382 3.14 38.15 16.56
N PRO A 383 2.21 39.11 16.54
CA PRO A 383 2.45 40.40 15.94
C PRO A 383 3.48 41.25 16.70
N LYS A 384 3.80 40.88 17.95
CA LYS A 384 4.74 41.62 18.82
C LYS A 384 6.14 40.99 18.85
N LYS A 385 6.32 39.81 18.24
CA LYS A 385 7.58 39.08 18.32
C LYS A 385 7.87 38.31 17.03
N GLY A 386 8.99 38.60 16.39
CA GLY A 386 9.36 38.01 15.11
C GLY A 386 9.82 36.56 15.17
N GLY A 387 10.48 36.13 16.27
CA GLY A 387 11.04 34.78 16.38
C GLY A 387 11.06 34.20 17.78
N GLY A 388 11.35 32.90 17.90
CA GLY A 388 11.30 32.18 19.16
C GLY A 388 9.90 32.19 19.76
N LEU A 389 8.89 31.73 18.99
CA LEU A 389 7.49 31.78 19.41
C LEU A 389 7.10 30.57 20.25
N MET A 390 7.35 29.37 19.74
CA MET A 390 6.94 28.11 20.37
C MET A 390 7.71 26.93 19.78
N ASN A 391 7.72 25.80 20.49
CA ASN A 391 7.96 24.49 19.91
C ASN A 391 6.63 23.75 19.79
N VAL A 392 6.42 23.06 18.71
CA VAL A 392 5.21 22.25 18.45
C VAL A 392 5.60 20.79 18.35
N ASP A 393 4.98 19.96 19.19
CA ASP A 393 5.22 18.51 19.27
C ASP A 393 4.22 17.76 18.37
N TRP A 394 2.92 17.92 18.62
CA TRP A 394 1.88 17.28 17.82
C TRP A 394 0.60 18.14 17.72
N VAL A 395 -0.20 17.78 16.73
CA VAL A 395 -1.57 18.30 16.55
C VAL A 395 -2.56 17.14 16.54
N GLU A 396 -3.75 17.33 17.14
CA GLU A 396 -4.83 16.34 17.15
C GLU A 396 -6.13 16.93 16.63
N PHE A 397 -6.74 16.26 15.65
CA PHE A 397 -8.02 16.64 15.04
C PHE A 397 -9.15 15.86 15.71
N GLY A 398 -9.91 16.51 16.61
CA GLY A 398 -10.99 15.91 17.41
C GLY A 398 -12.34 15.89 16.68
N GLN A 399 -13.16 14.88 17.02
CA GLN A 399 -14.57 14.77 16.59
C GLN A 399 -15.48 15.69 17.40
#